data_914bef83ce319bcf7144207d4598e3d5
#
_entry.id   914bef83ce319bcf7144207d4598e3d5
#
_cell.length_a   1.000
_cell.length_b   1.000
_cell.length_c   1.000
_cell.angle_alpha   90.00
_cell.angle_beta   90.00
_cell.angle_gamma   90.00
#
_symmetry.space_group_name_H-M   'P 1'
#
loop_
_entity.id
_entity.type
_entity.pdbx_description
1 polymer ?
#
loop_
_entity_poly.entity_id
_entity_poly.type
_entity_poly.pdbx_seq_one_letter_code
_entity_poly.pdbx_strand_id
1 'polypeptide(L)'
;LALGSHAANRFTITIRETCADPEILSVVTAACQSGIPNYFGIQRFGAIRPISHTTGAYILRGDYEAAVCHYIGAAFPGEPDGVREARSSFLEHRDPLRSIREFPLHLNYERTMLHHIADHPGDYRGALRILPPKILSMLVSAYQSLLFNKALSLRMAEGGSFSEPIPGDRLLFLNGREDRVSAATAGNARIQVARGRCRIAIRMPGCSDKALPCADTTAMEHFLSEDGIQKSDFCAASDLVHARFDGAMRPAALSTGITATLEGDQVTLAFSLQPGQYATTVCREYMKTDPLAMI
;
A
#
# COMPACT_ATOMS: atom_id res chain seq x y z
N LEU A 1 -25.49 0.37 -9.04
CA LEU A 1 -24.56 0.92 -8.03
C LEU A 1 -23.16 0.90 -8.63
N ALA A 2 -22.45 2.04 -8.60
CA ALA A 2 -21.06 2.09 -9.05
C ALA A 2 -20.15 1.35 -8.06
N LEU A 3 -19.04 0.78 -8.54
CA LEU A 3 -18.01 0.16 -7.70
C LEU A 3 -17.51 1.19 -6.68
N GLY A 4 -17.55 0.82 -5.38
CA GLY A 4 -17.12 1.70 -4.29
C GLY A 4 -18.17 2.70 -3.77
N SER A 5 -19.42 2.62 -4.22
CA SER A 5 -20.50 3.52 -3.76
C SER A 5 -21.10 3.16 -2.39
N HIS A 6 -20.65 2.05 -1.77
CA HIS A 6 -21.08 1.68 -0.41
C HIS A 6 -20.39 2.56 0.64
N ALA A 7 -21.09 2.88 1.72
CA ALA A 7 -20.57 3.76 2.77
C ALA A 7 -19.47 3.08 3.62
N ALA A 8 -19.63 1.80 3.91
CA ALA A 8 -18.68 1.02 4.70
C ALA A 8 -18.93 -0.49 4.51
N ASN A 9 -17.89 -1.29 4.80
CA ASN A 9 -17.98 -2.74 5.00
C ASN A 9 -17.98 -3.05 6.51
N ARG A 10 -18.89 -3.91 6.96
CA ARG A 10 -18.90 -4.42 8.33
C ARG A 10 -18.12 -5.72 8.38
N PHE A 11 -17.25 -5.84 9.38
CA PHE A 11 -16.43 -7.01 9.63
C PHE A 11 -16.75 -7.59 11.00
N THR A 12 -16.79 -8.92 11.06
CA THR A 12 -16.74 -9.71 12.30
C THR A 12 -15.64 -10.75 12.08
N ILE A 13 -14.55 -10.64 12.85
CA ILE A 13 -13.35 -11.46 12.67
C ILE A 13 -13.02 -12.13 14.00
N THR A 14 -12.87 -13.44 13.99
CA THR A 14 -12.47 -14.21 15.16
C THR A 14 -10.99 -14.60 15.02
N ILE A 15 -10.17 -14.15 15.96
CA ILE A 15 -8.79 -14.56 16.16
C ILE A 15 -8.80 -15.72 17.14
N ARG A 16 -8.23 -16.85 16.76
CA ARG A 16 -8.22 -18.08 17.55
C ARG A 16 -6.85 -18.35 18.15
N GLU A 17 -6.80 -19.27 19.09
CA GLU A 17 -5.56 -19.71 19.75
C GLU A 17 -4.82 -18.53 20.39
N THR A 18 -5.57 -17.61 21.01
CA THR A 18 -5.00 -16.43 21.66
C THR A 18 -4.70 -16.72 23.13
N CYS A 19 -3.63 -16.08 23.62
CA CYS A 19 -3.35 -15.99 25.06
C CYS A 19 -3.74 -14.61 25.60
N ALA A 20 -4.83 -14.04 25.08
CA ALA A 20 -5.26 -12.69 25.42
C ALA A 20 -5.70 -12.58 26.88
N ASP A 21 -5.17 -11.56 27.56
CA ASP A 21 -5.62 -11.13 28.88
C ASP A 21 -6.75 -10.10 28.70
N PRO A 22 -7.87 -10.18 29.47
CA PRO A 22 -9.00 -9.24 29.37
C PRO A 22 -8.60 -7.78 29.61
N GLU A 23 -7.66 -7.52 30.53
CA GLU A 23 -7.19 -6.16 30.82
C GLU A 23 -6.39 -5.60 29.65
N ILE A 24 -5.46 -6.40 29.11
CA ILE A 24 -4.69 -6.04 27.93
C ILE A 24 -5.61 -5.81 26.73
N LEU A 25 -6.60 -6.68 26.51
CA LEU A 25 -7.59 -6.53 25.44
C LEU A 25 -8.35 -5.21 25.56
N SER A 26 -8.76 -4.84 26.78
CA SER A 26 -9.42 -3.55 27.05
C SER A 26 -8.53 -2.36 26.70
N VAL A 27 -7.27 -2.38 27.14
CA VAL A 27 -6.28 -1.31 26.85
C VAL A 27 -6.04 -1.19 25.34
N VAL A 28 -5.83 -2.30 24.63
CA VAL A 28 -5.62 -2.31 23.17
C VAL A 28 -6.86 -1.77 22.47
N THR A 29 -8.06 -2.17 22.90
CA THR A 29 -9.31 -1.71 22.31
C THR A 29 -9.49 -0.20 22.49
N ALA A 30 -9.23 0.33 23.67
CA ALA A 30 -9.29 1.76 23.94
C ALA A 30 -8.26 2.55 23.09
N ALA A 31 -7.04 2.04 22.96
CA ALA A 31 -6.02 2.62 22.08
C ALA A 31 -6.46 2.62 20.60
N CYS A 32 -7.05 1.53 20.12
CA CYS A 32 -7.55 1.42 18.74
C CYS A 32 -8.74 2.36 18.48
N GLN A 33 -9.59 2.62 19.47
CA GLN A 33 -10.69 3.58 19.35
C GLN A 33 -10.20 5.04 19.21
N SER A 34 -9.03 5.38 19.78
CA SER A 34 -8.43 6.70 19.60
C SER A 34 -7.78 6.90 18.22
N GLY A 35 -7.57 5.84 17.46
CA GLY A 35 -7.07 5.87 16.07
C GLY A 35 -6.06 4.77 15.79
N ILE A 36 -6.24 4.10 14.67
CA ILE A 36 -5.32 3.05 14.19
C ILE A 36 -4.53 3.62 13.02
N PRO A 37 -3.18 3.45 12.97
CA PRO A 37 -2.39 3.85 11.81
C PRO A 37 -2.95 3.24 10.52
N ASN A 38 -3.29 4.08 9.53
CA ASN A 38 -4.00 3.66 8.33
C ASN A 38 -3.06 3.10 7.25
N TYR A 39 -2.16 2.20 7.65
CA TYR A 39 -1.25 1.53 6.72
C TYR A 39 -1.99 0.79 5.60
N PHE A 40 -1.39 0.78 4.42
CA PHE A 40 -1.74 -0.22 3.43
C PHE A 40 -1.22 -1.58 3.91
N GLY A 41 -2.11 -2.56 3.98
CA GLY A 41 -1.77 -3.92 4.39
C GLY A 41 -0.96 -4.69 3.34
N ILE A 42 -0.43 -5.86 3.74
CA ILE A 42 0.45 -6.69 2.91
C ILE A 42 -0.19 -7.10 1.58
N GLN A 43 -1.51 -7.27 1.54
CA GLN A 43 -2.25 -7.62 0.31
C GLN A 43 -2.05 -6.57 -0.80
N ARG A 44 -1.74 -5.30 -0.43
CA ARG A 44 -1.45 -4.23 -1.39
C ARG A 44 -0.17 -4.47 -2.17
N PHE A 45 0.77 -5.16 -1.56
CA PHE A 45 2.12 -5.40 -2.09
C PHE A 45 2.26 -6.80 -2.69
N GLY A 46 1.33 -7.70 -2.40
CA GLY A 46 1.36 -9.12 -2.73
C GLY A 46 1.67 -9.95 -1.47
N ALA A 47 0.68 -10.70 -0.98
CA ALA A 47 0.78 -11.40 0.30
C ALA A 47 1.91 -12.45 0.30
N ILE A 48 1.96 -13.32 -0.71
CA ILE A 48 3.00 -14.35 -0.86
C ILE A 48 4.23 -13.79 -1.58
N ARG A 49 4.00 -12.92 -2.57
CA ARG A 49 5.03 -12.28 -3.41
C ARG A 49 4.90 -10.75 -3.33
N PRO A 50 5.59 -10.08 -2.40
CA PRO A 50 5.49 -8.63 -2.24
C PRO A 50 6.29 -7.86 -3.31
N ILE A 51 6.05 -8.16 -4.59
CA ILE A 51 6.74 -7.58 -5.74
C ILE A 51 6.11 -6.29 -6.26
N SER A 52 4.84 -6.00 -5.91
CA SER A 52 4.06 -5.00 -6.63
C SER A 52 4.69 -3.61 -6.56
N HIS A 53 5.16 -3.19 -5.41
CA HIS A 53 5.74 -1.86 -5.21
C HIS A 53 7.10 -1.71 -5.89
N THR A 54 7.95 -2.74 -5.83
CA THR A 54 9.27 -2.73 -6.48
C THR A 54 9.13 -2.74 -8.00
N THR A 55 8.25 -3.59 -8.55
CA THR A 55 7.95 -3.57 -9.99
C THR A 55 7.37 -2.22 -10.41
N GLY A 56 6.50 -1.62 -9.59
CA GLY A 56 5.94 -0.29 -9.82
C GLY A 56 7.02 0.81 -9.84
N ALA A 57 8.01 0.73 -8.95
CA ALA A 57 9.15 1.64 -8.96
C ALA A 57 9.99 1.53 -10.24
N TYR A 58 10.25 0.31 -10.71
CA TYR A 58 10.95 0.11 -11.99
C TYR A 58 10.14 0.68 -13.17
N ILE A 59 8.83 0.48 -13.21
CA ILE A 59 7.96 1.06 -14.24
C ILE A 59 8.05 2.58 -14.24
N LEU A 60 8.00 3.22 -13.07
CA LEU A 60 8.10 4.68 -12.94
C LEU A 60 9.45 5.20 -13.45
N ARG A 61 10.55 4.53 -13.13
CA ARG A 61 11.88 4.89 -13.64
C ARG A 61 12.06 4.69 -15.15
N GLY A 62 11.10 4.05 -15.82
CA GLY A 62 11.23 3.64 -17.22
C GLY A 62 12.18 2.46 -17.43
N ASP A 63 12.61 1.80 -16.35
CA ASP A 63 13.45 0.60 -16.39
C ASP A 63 12.57 -0.65 -16.59
N TYR A 64 12.07 -0.78 -17.82
CA TYR A 64 11.14 -1.84 -18.17
C TYR A 64 11.78 -3.23 -18.14
N GLU A 65 13.08 -3.32 -18.40
CA GLU A 65 13.82 -4.57 -18.28
C GLU A 65 13.82 -5.06 -16.83
N ALA A 66 14.25 -4.20 -15.90
CA ALA A 66 14.23 -4.55 -14.47
C ALA A 66 12.80 -4.85 -13.97
N ALA A 67 11.79 -4.11 -14.45
CA ALA A 67 10.40 -4.36 -14.11
C ALA A 67 9.93 -5.77 -14.51
N VAL A 68 10.21 -6.16 -15.75
CA VAL A 68 9.85 -7.49 -16.29
C VAL A 68 10.63 -8.58 -15.59
N CYS A 69 11.94 -8.40 -15.46
CA CYS A 69 12.79 -9.37 -14.79
C CYS A 69 12.39 -9.59 -13.33
N HIS A 70 12.05 -8.52 -12.62
CA HIS A 70 11.56 -8.62 -11.24
C HIS A 70 10.19 -9.29 -11.18
N TYR A 71 9.25 -8.92 -12.08
CA TYR A 71 7.92 -9.53 -12.12
C TYR A 71 7.98 -11.04 -12.39
N ILE A 72 8.79 -11.48 -13.36
CA ILE A 72 8.94 -12.89 -13.71
C ILE A 72 9.76 -13.64 -12.68
N GLY A 73 10.92 -13.11 -12.29
CA GLY A 73 11.98 -13.86 -11.65
C GLY A 73 12.11 -13.70 -10.12
N ALA A 74 11.48 -12.69 -9.50
CA ALA A 74 11.59 -12.55 -8.05
C ALA A 74 10.90 -13.72 -7.34
N ALA A 75 11.68 -14.55 -6.61
CA ALA A 75 11.23 -15.74 -5.90
C ALA A 75 11.09 -15.45 -4.39
N PHE A 76 10.07 -16.02 -3.76
CA PHE A 76 9.79 -15.82 -2.34
C PHE A 76 9.56 -17.15 -1.60
N PRO A 77 9.90 -17.23 -0.30
CA PRO A 77 9.80 -18.48 0.48
C PRO A 77 8.40 -19.10 0.52
N GLY A 78 7.34 -18.29 0.39
CA GLY A 78 5.95 -18.76 0.41
C GLY A 78 5.45 -19.37 -0.90
N GLU A 79 6.27 -19.38 -1.97
CA GLU A 79 5.92 -20.00 -3.24
C GLU A 79 6.30 -21.48 -3.26
N PRO A 80 5.60 -22.34 -4.06
CA PRO A 80 6.00 -23.73 -4.28
C PRO A 80 7.43 -23.86 -4.83
N ASP A 81 8.16 -24.90 -4.44
CA ASP A 81 9.57 -25.08 -4.79
C ASP A 81 9.84 -24.99 -6.30
N GLY A 82 9.10 -25.73 -7.13
CA GLY A 82 9.27 -25.68 -8.58
C GLY A 82 9.02 -24.31 -9.21
N VAL A 83 8.16 -23.49 -8.58
CA VAL A 83 7.95 -22.08 -9.01
C VAL A 83 9.18 -21.24 -8.66
N ARG A 84 9.69 -21.37 -7.44
CA ARG A 84 10.89 -20.66 -6.99
C ARG A 84 12.12 -20.99 -7.82
N GLU A 85 12.30 -22.27 -8.12
CA GLU A 85 13.40 -22.76 -8.97
C GLU A 85 13.32 -22.16 -10.38
N ALA A 86 12.15 -22.20 -11.01
CA ALA A 86 11.95 -21.61 -12.34
C ALA A 86 12.26 -20.11 -12.36
N ARG A 87 11.79 -19.36 -11.33
CA ARG A 87 12.06 -17.92 -11.19
C ARG A 87 13.55 -17.63 -10.99
N SER A 88 14.21 -18.37 -10.12
CA SER A 88 15.65 -18.24 -9.85
C SER A 88 16.48 -18.56 -11.09
N SER A 89 16.14 -19.64 -11.81
CA SER A 89 16.77 -20.03 -13.07
C SER A 89 16.66 -18.94 -14.13
N PHE A 90 15.50 -18.29 -14.24
CA PHE A 90 15.32 -17.15 -15.15
C PHE A 90 16.22 -15.97 -14.79
N LEU A 91 16.34 -15.59 -13.52
CA LEU A 91 17.21 -14.51 -13.10
C LEU A 91 18.68 -14.80 -13.35
N GLU A 92 19.10 -16.04 -13.21
CA GLU A 92 20.49 -16.46 -13.41
C GLU A 92 20.87 -16.49 -14.88
N HIS A 93 20.04 -17.09 -15.72
CA HIS A 93 20.40 -17.37 -17.10
C HIS A 93 19.89 -16.33 -18.10
N ARG A 94 18.83 -15.62 -17.78
CA ARG A 94 18.16 -14.62 -18.67
C ARG A 94 17.78 -15.18 -20.02
N ASP A 95 17.52 -16.48 -20.11
CA ASP A 95 17.12 -17.19 -21.32
C ASP A 95 15.60 -17.42 -21.34
N PRO A 96 14.82 -16.66 -22.17
CA PRO A 96 13.37 -16.82 -22.24
C PRO A 96 12.95 -18.19 -22.77
N LEU A 97 13.67 -18.75 -23.75
CA LEU A 97 13.32 -20.04 -24.37
C LEU A 97 13.49 -21.22 -23.38
N ARG A 98 14.53 -21.16 -22.57
CA ARG A 98 14.73 -22.10 -21.46
C ARG A 98 13.63 -21.95 -20.44
N SER A 99 13.37 -20.73 -19.99
CA SER A 99 12.39 -20.43 -18.95
C SER A 99 10.97 -20.83 -19.33
N ILE A 100 10.56 -20.70 -20.60
CA ILE A 100 9.24 -21.17 -21.08
C ILE A 100 9.03 -22.67 -20.80
N ARG A 101 10.10 -23.49 -20.82
CA ARG A 101 10.01 -24.92 -20.54
C ARG A 101 9.96 -25.22 -19.04
N GLU A 102 10.61 -24.37 -18.24
CA GLU A 102 10.75 -24.55 -16.78
C GLU A 102 9.54 -23.97 -16.01
N PHE A 103 8.91 -22.90 -16.54
CA PHE A 103 7.80 -22.24 -15.85
C PHE A 103 6.51 -23.08 -15.89
N PRO A 104 5.87 -23.31 -14.71
CA PRO A 104 4.58 -24.01 -14.62
C PRO A 104 3.50 -23.36 -15.51
N LEU A 105 2.63 -24.20 -16.08
CA LEU A 105 1.61 -23.76 -17.06
C LEU A 105 0.61 -22.77 -16.47
N HIS A 106 0.34 -22.80 -15.17
CA HIS A 106 -0.61 -21.89 -14.53
C HIS A 106 -0.09 -20.45 -14.38
N LEU A 107 1.22 -20.22 -14.56
CA LEU A 107 1.82 -18.88 -14.55
C LEU A 107 1.67 -18.22 -15.94
N ASN A 108 0.43 -17.98 -16.33
CA ASN A 108 0.08 -17.55 -17.70
C ASN A 108 0.72 -16.21 -18.07
N TYR A 109 0.72 -15.22 -17.18
CA TYR A 109 1.28 -13.88 -17.50
C TYR A 109 2.78 -13.96 -17.69
N GLU A 110 3.49 -14.60 -16.77
CA GLU A 110 4.94 -14.78 -16.87
C GLU A 110 5.33 -15.52 -18.14
N ARG A 111 4.63 -16.62 -18.45
CA ARG A 111 4.88 -17.40 -19.68
C ARG A 111 4.62 -16.58 -20.95
N THR A 112 3.54 -15.81 -20.99
CA THR A 112 3.24 -14.96 -22.16
C THR A 112 4.26 -13.85 -22.31
N MET A 113 4.74 -13.26 -21.21
CA MET A 113 5.83 -12.27 -21.24
C MET A 113 7.14 -12.90 -21.73
N LEU A 114 7.47 -14.13 -21.32
CA LEU A 114 8.64 -14.87 -21.79
C LEU A 114 8.57 -15.15 -23.27
N HIS A 115 7.42 -15.57 -23.80
CA HIS A 115 7.21 -15.74 -25.25
C HIS A 115 7.42 -14.42 -25.99
N HIS A 116 6.85 -13.31 -25.48
CA HIS A 116 7.03 -12.00 -26.12
C HIS A 116 8.51 -11.60 -26.20
N ILE A 117 9.27 -11.77 -25.12
CA ILE A 117 10.69 -11.43 -25.09
C ILE A 117 11.51 -12.34 -26.01
N ALA A 118 11.13 -13.62 -26.15
CA ALA A 118 11.77 -14.55 -27.07
C ALA A 118 11.55 -14.14 -28.54
N ASP A 119 10.33 -13.71 -28.89
CA ASP A 119 9.96 -13.29 -30.24
C ASP A 119 10.44 -11.86 -30.57
N HIS A 120 10.52 -11.00 -29.54
CA HIS A 120 10.90 -9.58 -29.66
C HIS A 120 11.99 -9.23 -28.62
N PRO A 121 13.23 -9.65 -28.84
CA PRO A 121 14.33 -9.37 -27.90
C PRO A 121 14.50 -7.87 -27.62
N GLY A 122 14.51 -7.51 -26.34
CA GLY A 122 14.64 -6.11 -25.90
C GLY A 122 13.33 -5.32 -25.77
N ASP A 123 12.20 -5.83 -26.28
CA ASP A 123 10.90 -5.15 -26.11
C ASP A 123 10.23 -5.48 -24.75
N TYR A 124 10.89 -5.08 -23.67
CA TYR A 124 10.37 -5.23 -22.32
C TYR A 124 9.11 -4.37 -22.07
N ARG A 125 8.99 -3.23 -22.76
CA ARG A 125 7.81 -2.40 -22.69
C ARG A 125 6.57 -3.11 -23.27
N GLY A 126 6.74 -3.79 -24.42
CA GLY A 126 5.71 -4.64 -25.00
C GLY A 126 5.35 -5.82 -24.09
N ALA A 127 6.35 -6.45 -23.48
CA ALA A 127 6.14 -7.52 -22.50
C ALA A 127 5.27 -7.07 -21.32
N LEU A 128 5.50 -5.89 -20.75
CA LEU A 128 4.65 -5.33 -19.69
C LEU A 128 3.20 -5.13 -20.14
N ARG A 129 2.97 -4.71 -21.38
CA ARG A 129 1.62 -4.49 -21.93
C ARG A 129 0.77 -5.75 -22.06
N ILE A 130 1.36 -6.93 -21.91
CA ILE A 130 0.62 -8.20 -21.82
C ILE A 130 -0.20 -8.26 -20.53
N LEU A 131 0.26 -7.62 -19.47
CA LEU A 131 -0.50 -7.54 -18.23
C LEU A 131 -1.75 -6.68 -18.43
N PRO A 132 -2.90 -7.11 -17.89
CA PRO A 132 -4.09 -6.27 -17.87
C PRO A 132 -3.82 -4.87 -17.31
N PRO A 133 -4.43 -3.80 -17.86
CA PRO A 133 -4.23 -2.43 -17.39
C PRO A 133 -4.47 -2.24 -15.90
N LYS A 134 -5.42 -3.01 -15.32
CA LYS A 134 -5.66 -3.02 -13.86
C LYS A 134 -4.46 -3.52 -13.06
N ILE A 135 -3.76 -4.54 -13.53
CA ILE A 135 -2.57 -5.07 -12.86
C ILE A 135 -1.44 -4.05 -12.96
N LEU A 136 -1.18 -3.50 -14.14
CA LEU A 136 -0.17 -2.45 -14.31
C LEU A 136 -0.44 -1.25 -13.41
N SER A 137 -1.70 -0.77 -13.37
CA SER A 137 -2.12 0.31 -12.49
C SER A 137 -1.92 -0.03 -11.01
N MET A 138 -2.20 -1.28 -10.63
CA MET A 138 -1.99 -1.75 -9.26
C MET A 138 -0.50 -1.73 -8.88
N LEU A 139 0.42 -2.11 -9.77
CA LEU A 139 1.86 -2.09 -9.52
C LEU A 139 2.35 -0.67 -9.21
N VAL A 140 2.03 0.30 -10.06
CA VAL A 140 2.42 1.71 -9.85
C VAL A 140 1.77 2.28 -8.58
N SER A 141 0.47 2.00 -8.37
CA SER A 141 -0.22 2.45 -7.17
C SER A 141 0.29 1.77 -5.88
N ALA A 142 0.87 0.56 -5.97
CA ALA A 142 1.51 -0.08 -4.83
C ALA A 142 2.77 0.68 -4.40
N TYR A 143 3.54 1.24 -5.34
CA TYR A 143 4.65 2.12 -4.99
C TYR A 143 4.18 3.40 -4.28
N GLN A 144 3.11 4.06 -4.76
CA GLN A 144 2.52 5.19 -4.04
C GLN A 144 2.09 4.79 -2.61
N SER A 145 1.58 3.57 -2.44
CA SER A 145 1.17 3.03 -1.14
C SER A 145 2.36 2.77 -0.21
N LEU A 146 3.51 2.33 -0.75
CA LEU A 146 4.75 2.19 0.01
C LEU A 146 5.22 3.54 0.54
N LEU A 147 5.23 4.57 -0.31
CA LEU A 147 5.63 5.92 0.07
C LEU A 147 4.73 6.49 1.17
N PHE A 148 3.42 6.25 1.08
CA PHE A 148 2.48 6.60 2.15
C PHE A 148 2.85 5.90 3.47
N ASN A 149 3.13 4.60 3.42
CA ASN A 149 3.51 3.82 4.60
C ASN A 149 4.82 4.33 5.20
N LYS A 150 5.83 4.64 4.37
CA LYS A 150 7.10 5.24 4.83
C LYS A 150 6.86 6.60 5.55
N ALA A 151 6.07 7.49 4.96
CA ALA A 151 5.76 8.80 5.53
C ALA A 151 4.95 8.69 6.84
N LEU A 152 4.00 7.75 6.91
CA LEU A 152 3.25 7.46 8.12
C LEU A 152 4.16 6.92 9.24
N SER A 153 5.09 6.01 8.90
CA SER A 153 6.07 5.47 9.85
C SER A 153 7.00 6.56 10.40
N LEU A 154 7.48 7.45 9.52
CA LEU A 154 8.30 8.59 9.93
C LEU A 154 7.56 9.48 10.93
N ARG A 155 6.31 9.86 10.61
CA ARG A 155 5.47 10.65 11.52
C ARG A 155 5.30 9.98 12.88
N MET A 156 5.08 8.68 12.92
CA MET A 156 4.95 7.94 14.18
C MET A 156 6.27 7.88 14.96
N ALA A 157 7.40 7.69 14.28
CA ALA A 157 8.72 7.68 14.90
C ALA A 157 9.09 9.03 15.52
N GLU A 158 8.63 10.13 14.93
CA GLU A 158 8.77 11.49 15.45
C GLU A 158 7.77 11.83 16.58
N GLY A 159 7.00 10.86 17.07
CA GLY A 159 6.01 11.03 18.14
C GLY A 159 4.72 11.72 17.68
N GLY A 160 4.43 11.74 16.39
CA GLY A 160 3.23 12.35 15.84
C GLY A 160 1.94 11.66 16.26
N SER A 161 0.99 12.43 16.78
CA SER A 161 -0.35 11.99 17.16
C SER A 161 -1.33 12.10 15.98
N PHE A 162 -2.38 11.29 15.97
CA PHE A 162 -3.47 11.38 14.99
C PHE A 162 -4.57 12.37 15.39
N SER A 163 -4.59 12.79 16.66
CA SER A 163 -5.54 13.77 17.20
C SER A 163 -4.93 15.17 17.38
N GLU A 164 -3.61 15.28 17.36
CA GLU A 164 -2.87 16.52 17.61
C GLU A 164 -2.15 16.96 16.34
N PRO A 165 -2.81 17.80 15.50
CA PRO A 165 -2.17 18.32 14.29
C PRO A 165 -1.08 19.32 14.67
N ILE A 166 0.05 19.22 13.99
CA ILE A 166 1.21 20.11 14.17
C ILE A 166 1.40 20.99 12.91
N PRO A 167 2.11 22.14 13.02
CA PRO A 167 2.45 22.94 11.85
C PRO A 167 3.19 22.11 10.79
N GLY A 168 2.70 22.19 9.54
CA GLY A 168 3.19 21.37 8.43
C GLY A 168 2.27 20.20 8.08
N ASP A 169 1.37 19.77 8.96
CA ASP A 169 0.39 18.74 8.66
C ASP A 169 -0.61 19.17 7.59
N ARG A 170 -1.15 18.18 6.90
CA ARG A 170 -2.30 18.36 6.01
C ARG A 170 -3.56 17.85 6.68
N LEU A 171 -4.66 18.55 6.40
CA LEU A 171 -5.99 18.15 6.84
C LEU A 171 -6.85 17.78 5.63
N LEU A 172 -7.56 16.67 5.74
CA LEU A 172 -8.60 16.27 4.80
C LEU A 172 -9.95 16.40 5.50
N PHE A 173 -10.78 17.32 5.01
CA PHE A 173 -12.14 17.53 5.49
C PHE A 173 -13.12 16.50 4.93
N LEU A 174 -14.24 16.28 5.60
CA LEU A 174 -15.27 15.32 5.17
C LEU A 174 -15.87 15.63 3.79
N ASN A 175 -15.85 16.88 3.39
CA ASN A 175 -16.30 17.34 2.06
C ASN A 175 -15.22 17.24 0.97
N GLY A 176 -14.05 16.62 1.27
CA GLY A 176 -12.94 16.49 0.34
C GLY A 176 -12.02 17.71 0.25
N ARG A 177 -12.32 18.83 0.95
CA ARG A 177 -11.43 19.98 1.00
C ARG A 177 -10.13 19.60 1.71
N GLU A 178 -9.02 20.06 1.15
CA GLU A 178 -7.68 19.95 1.74
C GLU A 178 -7.27 21.28 2.37
N ASP A 179 -6.53 21.23 3.47
CA ASP A 179 -5.95 22.39 4.12
C ASP A 179 -4.58 22.06 4.71
N ARG A 180 -3.81 23.08 5.07
CA ARG A 180 -2.51 22.95 5.70
C ARG A 180 -2.52 23.62 7.07
N VAL A 181 -1.90 22.95 8.05
CA VAL A 181 -1.72 23.50 9.40
C VAL A 181 -0.51 24.41 9.41
N SER A 182 -0.71 25.65 9.83
CA SER A 182 0.33 26.62 10.15
C SER A 182 0.42 26.82 11.66
N ALA A 183 1.48 27.48 12.15
CA ALA A 183 1.58 27.84 13.58
C ALA A 183 0.37 28.65 14.04
N ALA A 184 -0.15 29.55 13.21
CA ALA A 184 -1.32 30.39 13.51
C ALA A 184 -2.62 29.59 13.52
N THR A 185 -2.74 28.50 12.74
CA THR A 185 -3.97 27.73 12.60
C THR A 185 -4.00 26.44 13.42
N ALA A 186 -2.90 26.07 14.08
CA ALA A 186 -2.77 24.79 14.79
C ALA A 186 -3.85 24.60 15.88
N GLY A 187 -4.16 25.65 16.66
CA GLY A 187 -5.21 25.58 17.68
C GLY A 187 -6.59 25.30 17.09
N ASN A 188 -6.94 25.96 15.98
CA ASN A 188 -8.21 25.73 15.30
C ASN A 188 -8.24 24.34 14.64
N ALA A 189 -7.12 23.93 14.04
CA ALA A 189 -6.96 22.59 13.44
C ALA A 189 -7.23 21.48 14.46
N ARG A 190 -6.69 21.59 15.68
CA ARG A 190 -6.96 20.67 16.79
C ARG A 190 -8.45 20.54 17.10
N ILE A 191 -9.16 21.67 17.20
CA ILE A 191 -10.60 21.71 17.44
C ILE A 191 -11.37 21.01 16.31
N GLN A 192 -10.98 21.23 15.04
CA GLN A 192 -11.66 20.61 13.90
C GLN A 192 -11.43 19.10 13.86
N VAL A 193 -10.20 18.63 14.15
CA VAL A 193 -9.87 17.21 14.25
C VAL A 193 -10.65 16.57 15.40
N ALA A 194 -10.62 17.16 16.60
CA ALA A 194 -11.35 16.65 17.77
C ALA A 194 -12.87 16.55 17.54
N ARG A 195 -13.44 17.44 16.73
CA ARG A 195 -14.84 17.40 16.32
C ARG A 195 -15.13 16.45 15.15
N GLY A 196 -14.14 15.73 14.67
CA GLY A 196 -14.28 14.80 13.54
C GLY A 196 -14.60 15.46 12.19
N ARG A 197 -14.43 16.78 12.04
CA ARG A 197 -14.74 17.53 10.81
C ARG A 197 -13.66 17.38 9.74
N CYS A 198 -12.45 17.10 10.15
CA CYS A 198 -11.33 16.76 9.29
C CYS A 198 -10.44 15.73 9.97
N ARG A 199 -9.49 15.17 9.22
CA ARG A 199 -8.50 14.21 9.68
C ARG A 199 -7.12 14.68 9.23
N ILE A 200 -6.09 14.38 10.02
CA ILE A 200 -4.70 14.48 9.58
C ILE A 200 -4.52 13.48 8.44
N ALA A 201 -3.93 13.92 7.35
CA ALA A 201 -3.78 13.10 6.15
C ALA A 201 -2.41 13.31 5.51
N ILE A 202 -1.94 12.31 4.80
CA ILE A 202 -0.68 12.31 4.06
C ILE A 202 -1.02 12.26 2.57
N ARG A 203 -0.30 13.07 1.77
CA ARG A 203 -0.48 13.10 0.33
C ARG A 203 0.42 12.08 -0.34
N MET A 204 -0.17 11.14 -1.07
CA MET A 204 0.56 10.27 -1.98
C MET A 204 0.97 11.05 -3.22
N PRO A 205 2.22 10.91 -3.73
CA PRO A 205 2.71 11.65 -4.88
C PRO A 205 2.00 11.22 -6.17
N GLY A 206 1.99 12.11 -7.16
CA GLY A 206 1.42 11.84 -8.47
C GLY A 206 1.70 12.93 -9.49
N CYS A 207 1.17 12.77 -10.68
CA CYS A 207 1.38 13.64 -11.83
C CYS A 207 0.89 15.08 -11.62
N SER A 208 -0.26 15.26 -10.99
CA SER A 208 -0.93 16.57 -10.85
C SER A 208 -0.65 17.26 -9.51
N ASP A 209 0.49 16.98 -8.90
CA ASP A 209 0.80 17.44 -7.55
C ASP A 209 1.02 18.96 -7.49
N LYS A 210 -0.09 19.70 -7.38
CA LYS A 210 -0.14 21.14 -7.09
C LYS A 210 0.11 21.44 -5.61
N ALA A 211 0.69 20.50 -4.88
CA ALA A 211 0.82 20.57 -3.44
C ALA A 211 1.76 21.70 -2.99
N LEU A 212 1.28 22.50 -2.07
CA LEU A 212 2.11 23.46 -1.34
C LEU A 212 3.20 22.68 -0.55
N PRO A 213 4.45 23.18 -0.49
CA PRO A 213 5.51 22.56 0.30
C PRO A 213 5.07 22.41 1.78
N CYS A 214 5.29 21.24 2.36
CA CYS A 214 5.04 20.95 3.77
C CYS A 214 5.97 19.80 4.23
N ALA A 215 5.98 19.46 5.51
CA ALA A 215 6.87 18.43 6.05
C ALA A 215 6.72 17.08 5.37
N ASP A 216 5.49 16.63 5.12
CA ASP A 216 5.23 15.39 4.40
C ASP A 216 5.71 15.42 2.94
N THR A 217 5.65 16.59 2.28
CA THR A 217 6.17 16.77 0.92
C THR A 217 7.69 16.63 0.90
N THR A 218 8.40 17.18 1.88
CA THR A 218 9.86 17.07 1.98
C THR A 218 10.30 15.62 2.18
N ALA A 219 9.65 14.89 3.09
CA ALA A 219 9.91 13.46 3.29
C ALA A 219 9.59 12.66 2.02
N MET A 220 8.49 12.97 1.35
CA MET A 220 8.08 12.31 0.12
C MET A 220 9.07 12.56 -1.04
N GLU A 221 9.57 13.79 -1.17
CA GLU A 221 10.60 14.15 -2.15
C GLU A 221 11.93 13.43 -1.88
N HIS A 222 12.28 13.28 -0.61
CA HIS A 222 13.45 12.50 -0.21
C HIS A 222 13.30 11.03 -0.62
N PHE A 223 12.19 10.38 -0.30
CA PHE A 223 11.94 8.98 -0.68
C PHE A 223 11.93 8.78 -2.20
N LEU A 224 11.34 9.71 -2.96
CA LEU A 224 11.36 9.66 -4.42
C LEU A 224 12.79 9.79 -4.95
N SER A 225 13.58 10.71 -4.38
CA SER A 225 14.98 10.95 -4.77
C SER A 225 15.87 9.74 -4.48
N GLU A 226 15.70 9.09 -3.32
CA GLU A 226 16.40 7.84 -2.98
C GLU A 226 16.15 6.74 -4.02
N ASP A 227 14.92 6.66 -4.52
CA ASP A 227 14.51 5.66 -5.52
C ASP A 227 14.79 6.14 -6.97
N GLY A 228 15.37 7.33 -7.19
CA GLY A 228 15.64 7.91 -8.51
C GLY A 228 14.38 8.20 -9.32
N ILE A 229 13.27 8.51 -8.66
CA ILE A 229 11.95 8.76 -9.27
C ILE A 229 11.57 10.23 -9.10
N GLN A 230 11.00 10.82 -10.16
CA GLN A 230 10.48 12.18 -10.18
C GLN A 230 8.95 12.18 -10.31
N LYS A 231 8.31 13.30 -9.95
CA LYS A 231 6.85 13.46 -10.12
C LYS A 231 6.41 13.33 -11.57
N SER A 232 7.25 13.78 -12.53
CA SER A 232 7.01 13.61 -13.97
C SER A 232 6.87 12.16 -14.41
N ASP A 233 7.51 11.22 -13.71
CA ASP A 233 7.51 9.81 -14.07
C ASP A 233 6.13 9.17 -13.87
N PHE A 234 5.33 9.68 -12.93
CA PHE A 234 3.92 9.29 -12.81
C PHE A 234 3.09 9.70 -14.02
N CYS A 235 3.44 10.82 -14.67
CA CYS A 235 2.78 11.22 -15.92
C CYS A 235 3.20 10.29 -17.07
N ALA A 236 4.50 10.00 -17.19
CA ALA A 236 5.03 9.10 -18.21
C ALA A 236 4.48 7.67 -18.07
N ALA A 237 4.33 7.17 -16.85
CA ALA A 237 3.75 5.85 -16.59
C ALA A 237 2.27 5.77 -17.00
N SER A 238 1.52 6.89 -16.98
CA SER A 238 0.11 6.93 -17.40
C SER A 238 -0.10 6.47 -18.84
N ASP A 239 0.86 6.76 -19.74
CA ASP A 239 0.80 6.35 -21.15
C ASP A 239 1.01 4.84 -21.34
N LEU A 240 1.82 4.20 -20.49
CA LEU A 240 2.02 2.76 -20.49
C LEU A 240 0.82 2.02 -19.93
N VAL A 241 0.27 2.55 -18.84
CA VAL A 241 -0.72 1.86 -17.98
C VAL A 241 -2.14 2.17 -18.38
N HIS A 242 -2.37 3.23 -19.20
CA HIS A 242 -3.69 3.79 -19.52
C HIS A 242 -4.51 4.14 -18.28
N ALA A 243 -3.84 4.65 -17.23
CA ALA A 243 -4.45 5.10 -15.98
C ALA A 243 -3.80 6.39 -15.49
N ARG A 244 -4.55 7.23 -14.80
CA ARG A 244 -4.03 8.49 -14.22
C ARG A 244 -3.51 8.24 -12.82
N PHE A 245 -2.35 8.81 -12.52
CA PHE A 245 -1.70 8.78 -11.21
C PHE A 245 -1.59 10.19 -10.65
N ASP A 246 -2.73 10.84 -10.40
CA ASP A 246 -2.78 12.26 -10.00
C ASP A 246 -2.35 12.49 -8.54
N GLY A 247 -2.06 11.44 -7.80
CA GLY A 247 -1.86 11.50 -6.37
C GLY A 247 -3.19 11.57 -5.60
N ALA A 248 -3.16 11.33 -4.31
CA ALA A 248 -4.35 11.38 -3.48
C ALA A 248 -4.01 11.69 -2.02
N MET A 249 -4.94 12.34 -1.32
CA MET A 249 -4.89 12.47 0.13
C MET A 249 -5.45 11.22 0.78
N ARG A 250 -4.72 10.67 1.75
CA ARG A 250 -5.18 9.54 2.57
C ARG A 250 -5.07 9.90 4.05
N PRO A 251 -6.14 9.70 4.86
CA PRO A 251 -6.06 9.89 6.31
C PRO A 251 -4.93 9.06 6.93
N ALA A 252 -4.16 9.68 7.83
CA ALA A 252 -3.06 9.03 8.54
C ALA A 252 -3.54 7.93 9.50
N ALA A 253 -4.76 8.09 10.03
CA ALA A 253 -5.40 7.10 10.88
C ALA A 253 -6.77 6.70 10.32
N LEU A 254 -7.14 5.44 10.54
CA LEU A 254 -8.53 5.01 10.49
C LEU A 254 -9.15 5.15 11.88
N SER A 255 -10.40 5.57 11.91
CA SER A 255 -11.22 5.64 13.12
C SER A 255 -12.46 4.80 12.89
N THR A 256 -12.69 3.85 13.76
CA THR A 256 -13.86 2.97 13.72
C THR A 256 -14.25 2.58 15.13
N GLY A 257 -15.55 2.45 15.38
CA GLY A 257 -16.04 1.84 16.62
C GLY A 257 -15.71 0.35 16.60
N ILE A 258 -14.75 -0.06 17.42
CA ILE A 258 -14.37 -1.47 17.56
C ILE A 258 -14.97 -2.01 18.84
N THR A 259 -15.63 -3.17 18.75
CA THR A 259 -15.93 -4.01 19.91
C THR A 259 -15.08 -5.26 19.85
N ALA A 260 -14.49 -5.63 20.99
CA ALA A 260 -13.67 -6.82 21.13
C ALA A 260 -14.26 -7.65 22.29
N THR A 261 -14.54 -8.93 22.04
CA THR A 261 -15.02 -9.87 23.05
C THR A 261 -14.06 -11.04 23.14
N LEU A 262 -13.78 -11.48 24.37
CA LEU A 262 -12.93 -12.64 24.66
C LEU A 262 -13.83 -13.78 25.14
N GLU A 263 -13.76 -14.94 24.50
CA GLU A 263 -14.45 -16.16 24.86
C GLU A 263 -13.46 -17.34 24.79
N GLY A 264 -13.04 -17.82 25.95
CA GLY A 264 -12.00 -18.84 26.04
C GLY A 264 -10.67 -18.33 25.46
N ASP A 265 -10.17 -19.01 24.43
CA ASP A 265 -8.96 -18.66 23.68
C ASP A 265 -9.25 -17.88 22.38
N GLN A 266 -10.45 -17.31 22.24
CA GLN A 266 -10.88 -16.62 21.02
C GLN A 266 -11.21 -15.15 21.30
N VAL A 267 -10.67 -14.26 20.46
CA VAL A 267 -11.01 -12.84 20.45
C VAL A 267 -11.85 -12.54 19.20
N THR A 268 -13.08 -12.09 19.38
CA THR A 268 -13.94 -11.66 18.27
C THR A 268 -13.95 -10.14 18.19
N LEU A 269 -13.56 -9.61 17.04
CA LEU A 269 -13.54 -8.19 16.70
C LEU A 269 -14.73 -7.85 15.79
N ALA A 270 -15.53 -6.84 16.14
CA ALA A 270 -16.55 -6.31 15.25
C ALA A 270 -16.33 -4.81 15.03
N PHE A 271 -16.26 -4.41 13.75
CA PHE A 271 -15.98 -3.03 13.33
C PHE A 271 -16.47 -2.77 11.90
N SER A 272 -16.46 -1.49 11.49
CA SER A 272 -16.80 -1.09 10.12
C SER A 272 -15.69 -0.25 9.50
N LEU A 273 -15.34 -0.51 8.25
CA LEU A 273 -14.30 0.21 7.52
C LEU A 273 -14.85 0.85 6.25
N GLN A 274 -14.38 2.04 5.94
CA GLN A 274 -14.64 2.72 4.67
C GLN A 274 -13.88 2.05 3.51
N PRO A 275 -14.29 2.25 2.26
CA PRO A 275 -13.54 1.77 1.09
C PRO A 275 -12.08 2.19 1.14
N GLY A 276 -11.18 1.27 0.80
CA GLY A 276 -9.73 1.52 0.81
C GLY A 276 -9.04 1.37 2.17
N GLN A 277 -9.77 1.04 3.23
CA GLN A 277 -9.22 0.64 4.53
C GLN A 277 -9.14 -0.89 4.62
N TYR A 278 -8.15 -1.41 5.36
CA TYR A 278 -7.84 -2.83 5.42
C TYR A 278 -8.16 -3.42 6.80
N ALA A 279 -8.96 -4.48 6.82
CA ALA A 279 -9.29 -5.19 8.06
C ALA A 279 -8.04 -5.81 8.70
N THR A 280 -7.08 -6.26 7.90
CA THR A 280 -5.78 -6.76 8.37
C THR A 280 -4.99 -5.73 9.15
N THR A 281 -5.13 -4.43 8.84
CA THR A 281 -4.50 -3.37 9.62
C THR A 281 -5.09 -3.28 11.03
N VAL A 282 -6.40 -3.48 11.17
CA VAL A 282 -7.07 -3.56 12.48
C VAL A 282 -6.62 -4.82 13.24
N CYS A 283 -6.67 -5.98 12.59
CA CYS A 283 -6.25 -7.25 13.21
C CYS A 283 -4.81 -7.21 13.70
N ARG A 284 -3.90 -6.57 12.96
CA ARG A 284 -2.50 -6.40 13.34
C ARG A 284 -2.33 -5.72 14.69
N GLU A 285 -3.17 -4.73 15.02
CA GLU A 285 -3.09 -4.05 16.31
C GLU A 285 -3.43 -4.95 17.50
N TYR A 286 -4.24 -5.96 17.27
CA TYR A 286 -4.58 -6.96 18.29
C TYR A 286 -3.61 -8.14 18.32
N MET A 287 -3.20 -8.62 17.14
CA MET A 287 -2.34 -9.80 17.03
C MET A 287 -0.87 -9.52 17.36
N LYS A 288 -0.39 -8.29 17.07
CA LYS A 288 1.02 -7.86 17.27
C LYS A 288 2.05 -8.87 16.73
N THR A 289 1.69 -9.57 15.66
CA THR A 289 2.51 -10.57 15.00
C THR A 289 3.03 -10.07 13.64
N ASP A 290 3.95 -10.84 13.06
CA ASP A 290 4.42 -10.58 11.69
C ASP A 290 3.23 -10.60 10.71
N PRO A 291 3.08 -9.61 9.83
CA PRO A 291 2.03 -9.59 8.82
C PRO A 291 1.99 -10.85 7.93
N LEU A 292 3.11 -11.53 7.71
CA LEU A 292 3.17 -12.78 6.96
C LEU A 292 2.51 -13.95 7.71
N ALA A 293 2.53 -13.93 9.04
CA ALA A 293 1.87 -14.93 9.88
C ALA A 293 0.35 -14.74 9.98
N MET A 294 -0.18 -13.65 9.37
CA MET A 294 -1.62 -13.34 9.37
C MET A 294 -2.34 -13.85 8.10
N ILE A 295 -1.66 -14.59 7.22
CA ILE A 295 -2.16 -15.01 5.91
C ILE A 295 -2.47 -16.49 5.90
#